data_5b813f49b692ec3a5ff7fef378d088fc
#
_entry.id   5b813f49b692ec3a5ff7fef378d088fc
#
_cell.length_a   1.000
_cell.length_b   1.000
_cell.length_c   1.000
_cell.angle_alpha   90.00
_cell.angle_beta   90.00
_cell.angle_gamma   90.00
#
_symmetry.space_group_name_H-M   'P 1'
#
loop_
_entity.id
_entity.type
_entity.pdbx_description
1 polymer ?
#
loop_
_entity_poly.entity_id
_entity_poly.type
_entity_poly.pdbx_seq_one_letter_code
_entity_poly.pdbx_strand_id
1 'polypeptide(L)'
;MISLGCGPPGKRAAGAERMPQFSTTRRVRHAAADMFALVADVERYPEFVPLCRELKVRRRVAQAEGVEVLTADMTVAYKMIRETFTSKVTLDRPRMRILVEYLNGPFRQMENHWIFRPISEETSEIEFFISYEFRSRMLGALMGAVFDAAFRKFAEAFERRADLVFA
;
A
#
# COMPACT_ATOMS: atom_id res chain seq x y z
N MET A 1 7.61 1.26 61.60
CA MET A 1 7.73 0.07 60.74
C MET A 1 6.77 0.25 59.59
N ILE A 2 7.29 0.49 58.43
CA ILE A 2 6.51 0.80 57.22
C ILE A 2 6.35 -0.48 56.43
N SER A 3 5.11 -0.96 56.32
CA SER A 3 4.78 -2.10 55.47
C SER A 3 4.57 -1.62 54.04
N LEU A 4 5.44 -2.03 53.17
CA LEU A 4 5.34 -1.81 51.72
C LEU A 4 4.37 -2.85 51.15
N GLY A 5 3.15 -2.43 50.85
CA GLY A 5 2.19 -3.20 50.10
C GLY A 5 2.60 -3.24 48.63
N CYS A 6 3.06 -4.39 48.18
CA CYS A 6 3.29 -4.67 46.77
C CYS A 6 1.93 -4.89 46.09
N GLY A 7 1.49 -3.90 45.30
CA GLY A 7 0.31 -4.06 44.45
C GLY A 7 0.59 -5.02 43.27
N PRO A 8 -0.42 -5.79 42.85
CA PRO A 8 -0.21 -6.74 41.74
C PRO A 8 0.07 -6.02 40.43
N PRO A 9 0.92 -6.58 39.55
CA PRO A 9 1.18 -6.01 38.26
C PRO A 9 -0.09 -5.94 37.42
N GLY A 10 -0.40 -4.76 36.95
CA GLY A 10 -1.55 -4.52 36.12
C GLY A 10 -1.56 -5.47 34.92
N LYS A 11 -2.70 -6.14 34.77
CA LYS A 11 -2.99 -6.95 33.59
C LYS A 11 -2.81 -6.05 32.35
N ARG A 12 -1.77 -6.31 31.57
CA ARG A 12 -1.68 -5.78 30.21
C ARG A 12 -2.94 -6.26 29.51
N ALA A 13 -3.68 -5.32 28.95
CA ALA A 13 -4.84 -5.63 28.13
C ALA A 13 -4.37 -6.55 27.00
N ALA A 14 -4.76 -7.82 27.10
CA ALA A 14 -4.57 -8.78 26.04
C ALA A 14 -5.51 -8.40 24.89
N GLY A 15 -4.96 -8.21 23.69
CA GLY A 15 -5.74 -8.32 22.49
C GLY A 15 -6.18 -7.02 21.83
N ALA A 16 -5.27 -6.10 21.52
CA ALA A 16 -5.41 -5.45 20.23
C ALA A 16 -4.95 -6.50 19.20
N GLU A 17 -5.87 -7.17 18.55
CA GLU A 17 -5.55 -7.98 17.38
C GLU A 17 -4.75 -7.06 16.43
N ARG A 18 -3.46 -7.40 16.23
CA ARG A 18 -2.63 -6.64 15.29
C ARG A 18 -3.25 -6.81 13.93
N MET A 19 -3.76 -5.72 13.36
CA MET A 19 -4.22 -5.70 11.99
C MET A 19 -3.09 -6.13 11.07
N PRO A 20 -3.36 -6.98 10.05
CA PRO A 20 -2.36 -7.35 9.09
C PRO A 20 -1.71 -6.10 8.50
N GLN A 21 -0.39 -6.05 8.55
CA GLN A 21 0.36 -4.95 7.97
C GLN A 21 1.68 -5.48 7.40
N PHE A 22 2.14 -4.82 6.37
CA PHE A 22 3.42 -5.09 5.74
C PHE A 22 4.15 -3.77 5.47
N SER A 23 5.42 -3.74 5.78
CA SER A 23 6.29 -2.59 5.53
C SER A 23 7.61 -3.06 4.96
N THR A 24 8.10 -2.36 3.96
CA THR A 24 9.41 -2.63 3.37
C THR A 24 10.08 -1.34 2.93
N THR A 25 11.40 -1.34 3.00
CA THR A 25 12.25 -0.28 2.46
C THR A 25 13.22 -0.93 1.48
N ARG A 26 13.26 -0.40 0.27
CA ARG A 26 14.05 -0.98 -0.82
C ARG A 26 14.84 0.10 -1.55
N ARG A 27 16.13 -0.12 -1.69
CA ARG A 27 16.98 0.72 -2.53
C ARG A 27 16.95 0.21 -3.97
N VAL A 28 16.69 1.12 -4.91
CA VAL A 28 16.60 0.83 -6.33
C VAL A 28 17.53 1.73 -7.16
N ARG A 29 17.97 1.23 -8.31
CA ARG A 29 18.85 1.95 -9.23
C ARG A 29 18.07 2.78 -10.23
N HIS A 30 17.14 3.57 -9.72
CA HIS A 30 16.30 4.49 -10.49
C HIS A 30 16.10 5.77 -9.69
N ALA A 31 15.96 6.89 -10.38
CA ALA A 31 15.68 8.18 -9.76
C ALA A 31 14.35 8.14 -9.00
N ALA A 32 14.28 8.85 -7.89
CA ALA A 32 13.04 8.94 -7.10
C ALA A 32 11.87 9.48 -7.93
N ALA A 33 12.11 10.45 -8.80
CA ALA A 33 11.08 11.01 -9.67
C ALA A 33 10.54 9.98 -10.67
N ASP A 34 11.39 9.11 -11.20
CA ASP A 34 10.99 8.04 -12.12
C ASP A 34 10.16 6.97 -11.40
N MET A 35 10.59 6.57 -10.20
CA MET A 35 9.85 5.62 -9.38
C MET A 35 8.50 6.18 -8.95
N PHE A 36 8.44 7.45 -8.55
CA PHE A 36 7.18 8.13 -8.26
C PHE A 36 6.24 8.10 -9.48
N ALA A 37 6.73 8.49 -10.65
CA ALA A 37 5.94 8.50 -11.87
C ALA A 37 5.39 7.11 -12.22
N LEU A 38 6.19 6.07 -12.02
CA LEU A 38 5.79 4.68 -12.27
C LEU A 38 4.66 4.24 -11.33
N VAL A 39 4.78 4.52 -10.04
CA VAL A 39 3.75 4.16 -9.04
C VAL A 39 2.51 5.04 -9.18
N ALA A 40 2.66 6.29 -9.60
CA ALA A 40 1.56 7.22 -9.85
C ALA A 40 0.72 6.83 -11.07
N ASP A 41 1.29 6.11 -12.03
CA ASP A 41 0.58 5.63 -13.23
C ASP A 41 -0.23 4.37 -12.94
N VAL A 42 -1.25 4.55 -12.10
CA VAL A 42 -2.06 3.45 -11.56
C VAL A 42 -2.82 2.67 -12.64
N GLU A 43 -3.14 3.30 -13.76
CA GLU A 43 -3.87 2.66 -14.85
C GLU A 43 -3.07 1.54 -15.53
N ARG A 44 -1.74 1.52 -15.36
CA ARG A 44 -0.86 0.48 -15.86
C ARG A 44 -0.70 -0.73 -14.93
N TYR A 45 -1.24 -0.66 -13.72
CA TYR A 45 -1.09 -1.73 -12.73
C TYR A 45 -1.54 -3.11 -13.21
N PRO A 46 -2.60 -3.27 -14.00
CA PRO A 46 -2.97 -4.59 -14.50
C PRO A 46 -1.89 -5.30 -15.33
N GLU A 47 -0.94 -4.54 -15.89
CA GLU A 47 0.14 -5.09 -16.71
C GLU A 47 1.20 -5.82 -15.90
N PHE A 48 1.37 -5.49 -14.60
CA PHE A 48 2.51 -6.03 -13.84
C PHE A 48 2.29 -6.21 -12.34
N VAL A 49 1.27 -5.59 -11.75
CA VAL A 49 1.03 -5.68 -10.30
C VAL A 49 0.33 -7.00 -9.97
N PRO A 50 0.88 -7.78 -9.01
CA PRO A 50 0.26 -9.05 -8.62
C PRO A 50 -1.20 -8.90 -8.22
N LEU A 51 -2.05 -9.82 -8.67
CA LEU A 51 -3.49 -9.90 -8.45
C LEU A 51 -4.33 -8.78 -9.08
N CYS A 52 -3.75 -7.69 -9.55
CA CYS A 52 -4.48 -6.59 -10.15
C CYS A 52 -4.99 -6.99 -11.54
N ARG A 53 -6.31 -7.12 -11.68
CA ARG A 53 -6.98 -7.46 -12.96
C ARG A 53 -7.39 -6.23 -13.74
N GLU A 54 -7.89 -5.24 -13.04
CA GLU A 54 -8.42 -4.03 -13.63
C GLU A 54 -8.20 -2.86 -12.69
N LEU A 55 -7.94 -1.69 -13.25
CA LEU A 55 -7.89 -0.47 -12.50
C LEU A 55 -8.50 0.65 -13.33
N LYS A 56 -9.54 1.30 -12.79
CA LYS A 56 -10.25 2.42 -13.43
C LYS A 56 -10.14 3.66 -12.58
N VAL A 57 -9.63 4.73 -13.16
CA VAL A 57 -9.67 6.05 -12.55
C VAL A 57 -11.00 6.69 -12.90
N ARG A 58 -11.87 6.88 -11.89
CA ARG A 58 -13.19 7.49 -12.06
C ARG A 58 -13.12 9.01 -12.09
N ARG A 59 -12.21 9.57 -11.33
CA ARG A 59 -12.08 11.01 -11.14
C ARG A 59 -10.63 11.38 -10.90
N ARG A 60 -10.24 12.50 -11.46
CA ARG A 60 -8.91 13.06 -11.30
C ARG A 60 -9.03 14.55 -11.05
N VAL A 61 -8.50 15.04 -9.93
CA VAL A 61 -8.63 16.44 -9.51
C VAL A 61 -7.25 16.96 -9.11
N ALA A 62 -6.85 18.08 -9.71
CA ALA A 62 -5.69 18.83 -9.23
C ALA A 62 -6.08 19.56 -7.95
N GLN A 63 -5.47 19.23 -6.83
CA GLN A 63 -5.75 19.81 -5.52
C GLN A 63 -4.87 21.04 -5.24
N ALA A 64 -3.61 20.95 -5.65
CA ALA A 64 -2.62 22.01 -5.51
C ALA A 64 -1.57 21.80 -6.61
N GLU A 65 -0.59 22.72 -6.71
CA GLU A 65 0.50 22.55 -7.66
C GLU A 65 1.32 21.29 -7.34
N GLY A 66 1.38 20.37 -8.29
CA GLY A 66 2.05 19.09 -8.14
C GLY A 66 1.33 18.07 -7.27
N VAL A 67 0.13 18.37 -6.77
CA VAL A 67 -0.69 17.44 -5.98
C VAL A 67 -1.98 17.11 -6.71
N GLU A 68 -2.20 15.83 -6.96
CA GLU A 68 -3.35 15.31 -7.69
C GLU A 68 -4.05 14.26 -6.86
N VAL A 69 -5.38 14.27 -6.87
CA VAL A 69 -6.20 13.29 -6.15
C VAL A 69 -7.02 12.50 -7.14
N LEU A 70 -6.86 11.18 -7.09
CA LEU A 70 -7.62 10.24 -7.90
C LEU A 70 -8.67 9.54 -7.05
N THR A 71 -9.82 9.24 -7.67
CA THR A 71 -10.72 8.20 -7.17
C THR A 71 -10.61 7.03 -8.12
N ALA A 72 -10.17 5.90 -7.63
CA ALA A 72 -9.87 4.74 -8.47
C ALA A 72 -10.51 3.47 -7.93
N ASP A 73 -10.99 2.64 -8.85
CA ASP A 73 -11.46 1.29 -8.58
C ASP A 73 -10.40 0.28 -8.99
N MET A 74 -9.97 -0.54 -8.06
CA MET A 74 -9.06 -1.65 -8.32
C MET A 74 -9.80 -2.97 -8.15
N THR A 75 -9.73 -3.80 -9.17
CA THR A 75 -10.25 -5.17 -9.13
C THR A 75 -9.09 -6.13 -8.96
N VAL A 76 -9.15 -6.92 -7.90
CA VAL A 76 -8.20 -8.00 -7.63
C VAL A 76 -8.88 -9.33 -7.84
N ALA A 77 -8.16 -10.30 -8.36
CA ALA A 77 -8.69 -11.62 -8.63
C ALA A 77 -7.64 -12.69 -8.30
N TYR A 78 -8.12 -13.77 -7.69
CA TYR A 78 -7.35 -14.96 -7.43
C TYR A 78 -8.28 -16.18 -7.50
N LYS A 79 -8.00 -17.10 -8.44
CA LYS A 79 -8.88 -18.25 -8.71
C LYS A 79 -10.32 -17.79 -8.95
N MET A 80 -11.29 -18.29 -8.15
CA MET A 80 -12.71 -17.94 -8.27
C MET A 80 -13.10 -16.65 -7.53
N ILE A 81 -12.18 -16.05 -6.79
CA ILE A 81 -12.44 -14.86 -5.98
C ILE A 81 -12.12 -13.63 -6.81
N ARG A 82 -13.06 -12.69 -6.86
CA ARG A 82 -12.90 -11.40 -7.53
C ARG A 82 -13.54 -10.33 -6.68
N GLU A 83 -12.77 -9.32 -6.32
CA GLU A 83 -13.21 -8.22 -5.47
C GLU A 83 -12.77 -6.88 -6.06
N THR A 84 -13.64 -5.89 -5.96
CA THR A 84 -13.34 -4.52 -6.37
C THR A 84 -13.42 -3.59 -5.17
N PHE A 85 -12.44 -2.74 -5.01
CA PHE A 85 -12.45 -1.71 -3.99
C PHE A 85 -12.13 -0.34 -4.57
N THR A 86 -12.72 0.69 -3.97
CA THR A 86 -12.55 2.08 -4.35
C THR A 86 -11.65 2.79 -3.35
N SER A 87 -10.68 3.52 -3.86
CA SER A 87 -9.71 4.26 -3.07
C SER A 87 -9.57 5.70 -3.53
N LYS A 88 -9.23 6.56 -2.59
CA LYS A 88 -8.74 7.90 -2.83
C LYS A 88 -7.21 7.85 -2.85
N VAL A 89 -6.62 8.21 -3.98
CA VAL A 89 -5.18 8.18 -4.17
C VAL A 89 -4.67 9.62 -4.27
N THR A 90 -3.84 10.01 -3.32
CA THR A 90 -3.20 11.34 -3.32
C THR A 90 -1.79 11.19 -3.85
N LEU A 91 -1.53 11.81 -4.98
CA LEU A 91 -0.22 11.86 -5.64
C LEU A 91 0.45 13.19 -5.27
N ASP A 92 1.31 13.17 -4.29
CA ASP A 92 2.00 14.36 -3.77
C ASP A 92 3.44 14.39 -4.29
N ARG A 93 3.61 14.97 -5.47
CA ARG A 93 4.91 15.05 -6.13
C ARG A 93 5.91 15.93 -5.38
N PRO A 94 5.54 17.12 -4.86
CA PRO A 94 6.49 17.94 -4.11
C PRO A 94 7.08 17.24 -2.89
N ARG A 95 6.30 16.39 -2.20
CA ARG A 95 6.78 15.62 -1.05
C ARG A 95 7.25 14.23 -1.40
N MET A 96 7.14 13.82 -2.66
CA MET A 96 7.50 12.48 -3.14
C MET A 96 6.81 11.38 -2.33
N ARG A 97 5.49 11.51 -2.19
CA ARG A 97 4.63 10.58 -1.44
C ARG A 97 3.37 10.24 -2.22
N ILE A 98 2.91 9.02 -2.04
CA ILE A 98 1.61 8.58 -2.53
C ILE A 98 0.87 7.97 -1.35
N LEU A 99 -0.34 8.47 -1.09
CA LEU A 99 -1.22 7.98 -0.05
C LEU A 99 -2.46 7.38 -0.68
N VAL A 100 -2.80 6.15 -0.29
CA VAL A 100 -4.00 5.45 -0.72
C VAL A 100 -4.90 5.25 0.49
N GLU A 101 -6.07 5.88 0.45
CA GLU A 101 -7.08 5.81 1.50
C GLU A 101 -8.29 5.02 0.98
N TYR A 102 -8.75 4.07 1.77
CA TYR A 102 -9.86 3.20 1.41
C TYR A 102 -11.19 3.93 1.53
N LEU A 103 -12.04 3.80 0.51
CA LEU A 103 -13.38 4.37 0.49
C LEU A 103 -14.48 3.32 0.57
N ASN A 104 -14.40 2.26 -0.22
CA ASN A 104 -15.43 1.23 -0.28
C ASN A 104 -14.90 -0.07 -0.85
N GLY A 105 -15.45 -1.21 -0.39
CA GLY A 105 -15.12 -2.53 -0.88
C GLY A 105 -15.12 -3.61 0.20
N PRO A 106 -14.33 -4.69 0.05
CA PRO A 106 -14.37 -5.86 0.94
C PRO A 106 -13.61 -5.68 2.25
N PHE A 107 -12.93 -4.56 2.44
CA PHE A 107 -12.18 -4.30 3.65
C PHE A 107 -13.03 -3.58 4.70
N ARG A 108 -12.71 -3.79 5.96
CA ARG A 108 -13.16 -2.95 7.06
C ARG A 108 -12.36 -1.66 7.09
N GLN A 109 -11.05 -1.80 6.81
CA GLN A 109 -10.13 -0.69 6.63
C GLN A 109 -8.98 -1.12 5.72
N MET A 110 -8.35 -0.16 5.05
CA MET A 110 -7.11 -0.35 4.32
C MET A 110 -6.42 1.00 4.18
N GLU A 111 -5.14 1.00 4.40
CA GLU A 111 -4.27 2.16 4.19
C GLU A 111 -2.98 1.69 3.53
N ASN A 112 -2.55 2.42 2.50
CA ASN A 112 -1.30 2.15 1.83
C ASN A 112 -0.59 3.48 1.57
N HIS A 113 0.70 3.52 1.81
CA HIS A 113 1.48 4.69 1.43
C HIS A 113 2.86 4.32 0.90
N TRP A 114 3.36 5.19 0.05
CA TRP A 114 4.66 5.12 -0.58
C TRP A 114 5.43 6.39 -0.30
N ILE A 115 6.71 6.25 0.01
CA ILE A 115 7.65 7.36 0.16
C ILE A 115 8.84 7.10 -0.75
N PHE A 116 9.21 8.11 -1.53
CA PHE A 116 10.31 8.02 -2.48
C PHE A 116 11.40 8.99 -2.06
N ARG A 117 12.54 8.46 -1.58
CA ARG A 117 13.66 9.28 -1.11
C ARG A 117 14.80 9.25 -2.13
N PRO A 118 15.18 10.39 -2.70
CA PRO A 118 16.35 10.43 -3.57
C PRO A 118 17.63 10.21 -2.76
N ILE A 119 18.50 9.32 -3.26
CA ILE A 119 19.83 9.09 -2.70
C ILE A 119 20.87 9.73 -3.59
N SER A 120 20.70 9.59 -4.90
CA SER A 120 21.48 10.23 -5.94
C SER A 120 20.57 10.52 -7.13
N GLU A 121 21.12 11.02 -8.23
CA GLU A 121 20.35 11.27 -9.46
C GLU A 121 19.74 9.99 -10.05
N GLU A 122 20.40 8.86 -9.85
CA GLU A 122 20.01 7.56 -10.43
C GLU A 122 19.65 6.50 -9.40
N THR A 123 19.61 6.84 -8.13
CA THR A 123 19.33 5.88 -7.05
C THR A 123 18.34 6.48 -6.05
N SER A 124 17.37 5.68 -5.64
CA SER A 124 16.39 6.08 -4.64
C SER A 124 16.09 4.96 -3.66
N GLU A 125 15.49 5.35 -2.55
CA GLU A 125 14.98 4.45 -1.53
C GLU A 125 13.46 4.53 -1.51
N ILE A 126 12.81 3.40 -1.69
CA ILE A 126 11.35 3.29 -1.74
C ILE A 126 10.88 2.66 -0.44
N GLU A 127 10.02 3.38 0.27
CA GLU A 127 9.33 2.87 1.44
C GLU A 127 7.89 2.57 1.07
N PHE A 128 7.46 1.35 1.33
CA PHE A 128 6.10 0.87 1.09
C PHE A 128 5.50 0.39 2.40
N PHE A 129 4.30 0.84 2.69
CA PHE A 129 3.51 0.40 3.84
C PHE A 129 2.10 0.08 3.40
N ILE A 130 1.55 -1.01 3.90
CA ILE A 130 0.13 -1.35 3.78
C ILE A 130 -0.38 -1.99 5.06
N SER A 131 -1.56 -1.56 5.47
CA SER A 131 -2.35 -2.14 6.56
C SER A 131 -3.75 -2.39 6.04
N TYR A 132 -4.33 -3.54 6.34
CA TYR A 132 -5.66 -3.89 5.84
C TYR A 132 -6.35 -4.87 6.78
N GLU A 133 -7.69 -4.91 6.70
CA GLU A 133 -8.54 -5.86 7.42
C GLU A 133 -9.77 -6.14 6.57
N PHE A 134 -10.05 -7.41 6.30
CA PHE A 134 -11.26 -7.81 5.58
C PHE A 134 -12.50 -7.71 6.48
N ARG A 135 -13.64 -7.34 5.91
CA ARG A 135 -14.92 -7.34 6.63
C ARG A 135 -15.39 -8.74 6.95
N SER A 136 -15.23 -9.66 6.01
CA SER A 136 -15.59 -11.06 6.16
C SER A 136 -14.45 -11.87 6.75
N ARG A 137 -14.69 -12.59 7.84
CA ARG A 137 -13.71 -13.52 8.40
C ARG A 137 -13.38 -14.64 7.44
N MET A 138 -14.38 -15.12 6.69
CA MET A 138 -14.19 -16.16 5.68
C MET A 138 -13.27 -15.67 4.57
N LEU A 139 -13.51 -14.47 4.04
CA LEU A 139 -12.66 -13.87 3.00
C LEU A 139 -11.25 -13.66 3.51
N GLY A 140 -11.10 -13.15 4.75
CA GLY A 140 -9.80 -12.99 5.40
C GLY A 140 -9.04 -14.31 5.55
N ALA A 141 -9.74 -15.38 5.92
CA ALA A 141 -9.15 -16.71 6.04
C ALA A 141 -8.69 -17.26 4.68
N LEU A 142 -9.48 -17.04 3.63
CA LEU A 142 -9.15 -17.52 2.27
C LEU A 142 -8.08 -16.68 1.58
N MET A 143 -8.11 -15.38 1.75
CA MET A 143 -7.30 -14.43 0.98
C MET A 143 -6.12 -13.84 1.75
N GLY A 144 -6.10 -13.96 3.08
CA GLY A 144 -5.05 -13.32 3.88
C GLY A 144 -3.65 -13.71 3.50
N ALA A 145 -3.38 -15.01 3.34
CA ALA A 145 -2.07 -15.50 2.93
C ALA A 145 -1.72 -15.09 1.49
N VAL A 146 -2.71 -15.05 0.60
CA VAL A 146 -2.53 -14.65 -0.81
C VAL A 146 -2.17 -13.17 -0.90
N PHE A 147 -2.88 -12.31 -0.15
CA PHE A 147 -2.58 -10.88 -0.10
C PHE A 147 -1.24 -10.59 0.55
N ASP A 148 -0.91 -11.27 1.65
CA ASP A 148 0.39 -11.11 2.30
C ASP A 148 1.53 -11.46 1.33
N ALA A 149 1.42 -12.57 0.62
CA ALA A 149 2.39 -12.98 -0.38
C ALA A 149 2.48 -11.98 -1.55
N ALA A 150 1.35 -11.44 -2.00
CA ALA A 150 1.31 -10.44 -3.06
C ALA A 150 1.98 -9.13 -2.63
N PHE A 151 1.67 -8.63 -1.43
CA PHE A 151 2.26 -7.37 -0.94
C PHE A 151 3.77 -7.47 -0.75
N ARG A 152 4.29 -8.62 -0.34
CA ARG A 152 5.74 -8.85 -0.26
C ARG A 152 6.43 -8.75 -1.62
N LYS A 153 5.70 -8.99 -2.70
CA LYS A 153 6.21 -8.92 -4.07
C LYS A 153 5.97 -7.58 -4.75
N PHE A 154 5.19 -6.68 -4.16
CA PHE A 154 4.84 -5.41 -4.80
C PHE A 154 6.07 -4.55 -5.11
N ALA A 155 6.90 -4.26 -4.13
CA ALA A 155 8.09 -3.44 -4.34
C ALA A 155 9.02 -4.03 -5.40
N GLU A 156 9.18 -5.35 -5.39
CA GLU A 156 9.97 -6.07 -6.41
C GLU A 156 9.34 -5.96 -7.80
N ALA A 157 8.01 -6.07 -7.91
CA ALA A 157 7.30 -5.94 -9.18
C ALA A 157 7.47 -4.54 -9.77
N PHE A 158 7.40 -3.50 -8.95
CA PHE A 158 7.65 -2.12 -9.39
C PHE A 158 9.10 -1.91 -9.80
N GLU A 159 10.06 -2.47 -9.09
CA GLU A 159 11.48 -2.39 -9.47
C GLU A 159 11.74 -3.08 -10.81
N ARG A 160 11.21 -4.28 -11.02
CA ARG A 160 11.31 -4.99 -12.31
C ARG A 160 10.68 -4.20 -13.44
N ARG A 161 9.52 -3.59 -13.19
CA ARG A 161 8.86 -2.75 -14.19
C ARG A 161 9.71 -1.53 -14.51
N ALA A 162 10.31 -0.90 -13.51
CA ALA A 162 11.23 0.23 -13.70
C ALA A 162 12.44 -0.16 -14.55
N ASP A 163 13.02 -1.34 -14.32
CA ASP A 163 14.13 -1.86 -15.11
C ASP A 163 13.76 -2.03 -16.59
N LEU A 164 12.51 -2.33 -16.89
CA LEU A 164 12.01 -2.45 -18.27
C LEU A 164 11.72 -1.10 -18.92
N VAL A 165 11.19 -0.16 -18.14
CA VAL A 165 10.69 1.14 -18.66
C VAL A 165 11.79 2.19 -18.73
N PHE A 166 12.70 2.20 -17.77
CA PHE A 166 13.77 3.20 -17.64
C PHE A 166 15.17 2.66 -17.97
N ALA A 167 15.21 1.60 -18.71
CA ALA A 167 16.49 0.99 -19.11
C ALA A 167 17.37 1.91 -19.95
#